data_12b6d6e90bd36ff948ca7140c5098b66
#
_entry.id   12b6d6e90bd36ff948ca7140c5098b66
#
_cell.length_a   1.000
_cell.length_b   1.000
_cell.length_c   1.000
_cell.angle_alpha   90.00
_cell.angle_beta   90.00
_cell.angle_gamma   90.00
#
_symmetry.space_group_name_H-M   'P 1'
#
loop_
_entity.id
_entity.type
_entity.pdbx_description
1 polymer ?
#
loop_
_entity_poly.entity_id
_entity_poly.type
_entity_poly.pdbx_seq_one_letter_code
_entity_poly.pdbx_strand_id
1 'polypeptide(L)'
;MGGLHIGVDVETDPARARTKLATSKIDALIVDCDLSGTSELLGGLEKNFFHNTVPLVIIGNSTAKKNLQESEGTFVFQKPISVDQAVRTFSAARNTILQGRLRYHRQPLDTTVSVAYGRKQTLKAHLLNLSQNGLRMRTPQPIPGDRPVRVNFALPGTKQSFKFCGEVVWQKQSDAGIQFASTEGPAGRNLQLWLERQYLTN
;
A
#
# COMPACT_ATOMS: atom_id res chain seq x y z
N MET A 1 -15.76 17.63 -1.18
CA MET A 1 -15.54 16.18 -1.35
C MET A 1 -14.41 16.04 -2.37
N GLY A 2 -13.20 15.72 -1.91
CA GLY A 2 -12.07 15.52 -2.81
C GLY A 2 -12.32 14.30 -3.70
N GLY A 3 -12.43 14.53 -5.01
CA GLY A 3 -12.51 13.46 -5.98
C GLY A 3 -11.23 12.64 -5.96
N LEU A 4 -11.33 11.33 -5.91
CA LEU A 4 -10.21 10.47 -6.23
C LEU A 4 -9.82 10.75 -7.68
N HIS A 5 -8.64 11.29 -7.91
CA HIS A 5 -8.07 11.36 -9.25
C HIS A 5 -7.69 9.94 -9.68
N ILE A 6 -8.61 9.26 -10.36
CA ILE A 6 -8.39 7.92 -10.91
C ILE A 6 -7.96 8.10 -12.36
N GLY A 7 -6.70 7.78 -12.64
CA GLY A 7 -6.25 7.60 -14.02
C GLY A 7 -6.76 6.25 -14.54
N VAL A 8 -7.45 6.26 -15.67
CA VAL A 8 -7.93 5.03 -16.31
C VAL A 8 -7.16 4.82 -17.60
N ASP A 9 -6.55 3.65 -17.73
CA ASP A 9 -5.92 3.18 -18.96
C ASP A 9 -6.71 1.98 -19.49
N VAL A 10 -7.21 2.06 -20.70
CA VAL A 10 -8.03 1.02 -21.32
C VAL A 10 -7.21 0.29 -22.36
N GLU A 11 -7.18 -1.04 -22.29
CA GLU A 11 -6.52 -1.90 -23.25
C GLU A 11 -7.47 -3.02 -23.67
N THR A 12 -7.60 -3.23 -24.98
CA THR A 12 -8.48 -4.25 -25.56
C THR A 12 -7.72 -5.48 -26.06
N ASP A 13 -6.40 -5.37 -26.21
CA ASP A 13 -5.53 -6.46 -26.63
C ASP A 13 -4.91 -7.15 -25.39
N PRO A 14 -5.19 -8.46 -25.17
CA PRO A 14 -4.65 -9.19 -24.01
C PRO A 14 -3.12 -9.26 -23.97
N ALA A 15 -2.43 -9.28 -25.11
CA ALA A 15 -0.96 -9.32 -25.15
C ALA A 15 -0.35 -7.98 -24.72
N ARG A 16 -0.93 -6.87 -25.20
CA ARG A 16 -0.54 -5.53 -24.76
C ARG A 16 -0.88 -5.31 -23.29
N ALA A 17 -2.05 -5.76 -22.83
CA ALA A 17 -2.42 -5.70 -21.43
C ALA A 17 -1.39 -6.40 -20.56
N ARG A 18 -0.96 -7.62 -20.91
CA ARG A 18 0.08 -8.37 -20.21
C ARG A 18 1.40 -7.59 -20.12
N THR A 19 1.84 -6.99 -21.22
CA THR A 19 3.07 -6.18 -21.25
C THR A 19 2.96 -4.96 -20.34
N LYS A 20 1.83 -4.26 -20.38
CA LYS A 20 1.57 -3.11 -19.49
C LYS A 20 1.57 -3.52 -18.02
N LEU A 21 0.92 -4.63 -17.67
CA LEU A 21 0.88 -5.16 -16.30
C LEU A 21 2.27 -5.51 -15.77
N ALA A 22 3.17 -5.99 -16.64
CA ALA A 22 4.55 -6.30 -16.26
C ALA A 22 5.44 -5.05 -16.05
N THR A 23 5.12 -3.93 -16.70
CA THR A 23 5.99 -2.74 -16.74
C THR A 23 5.44 -1.54 -15.98
N SER A 24 4.15 -1.53 -15.65
CA SER A 24 3.46 -0.41 -15.03
C SER A 24 2.99 -0.73 -13.62
N LYS A 25 3.08 0.24 -12.71
CA LYS A 25 2.42 0.14 -11.41
C LYS A 25 0.95 0.46 -11.57
N ILE A 26 0.10 -0.47 -11.21
CA ILE A 26 -1.35 -0.38 -11.31
C ILE A 26 -1.94 -0.53 -9.91
N ASP A 27 -2.91 0.30 -9.56
CA ASP A 27 -3.56 0.26 -8.26
C ASP A 27 -4.77 -0.68 -8.24
N ALA A 28 -5.44 -0.81 -9.40
CA ALA A 28 -6.54 -1.74 -9.58
C ALA A 28 -6.60 -2.20 -11.06
N LEU A 29 -6.93 -3.45 -11.25
CA LEU A 29 -7.16 -4.04 -12.56
C LEU A 29 -8.65 -4.36 -12.71
N ILE A 30 -9.28 -3.82 -13.75
CA ILE A 30 -10.66 -4.13 -14.10
C ILE A 30 -10.63 -4.97 -15.36
N VAL A 31 -11.21 -6.16 -15.30
CA VAL A 31 -11.21 -7.11 -16.41
C VAL A 31 -12.63 -7.47 -16.80
N ASP A 32 -12.96 -7.32 -18.08
CA ASP A 32 -14.21 -7.82 -18.65
C ASP A 32 -14.02 -9.29 -19.04
N CYS A 33 -14.63 -10.20 -18.29
CA CYS A 33 -14.48 -11.63 -18.49
C CYS A 33 -15.21 -12.17 -19.75
N ASP A 34 -16.05 -11.37 -20.38
CA ASP A 34 -16.74 -11.75 -21.61
C ASP A 34 -15.87 -11.50 -22.87
N LEU A 35 -14.75 -10.81 -22.73
CA LEU A 35 -13.82 -10.58 -23.84
C LEU A 35 -12.94 -11.81 -24.09
N SER A 36 -12.69 -12.10 -25.38
CA SER A 36 -11.79 -13.17 -25.77
C SER A 36 -10.36 -12.94 -25.26
N GLY A 37 -9.68 -14.04 -24.83
CA GLY A 37 -8.31 -13.98 -24.30
C GLY A 37 -8.19 -13.56 -22.83
N THR A 38 -9.29 -13.19 -22.18
CA THR A 38 -9.29 -12.76 -20.77
C THR A 38 -8.92 -13.90 -19.82
N SER A 39 -9.43 -15.12 -20.08
CA SER A 39 -9.09 -16.28 -19.26
C SER A 39 -7.60 -16.61 -19.31
N GLU A 40 -6.97 -16.45 -20.47
CA GLU A 40 -5.53 -16.63 -20.66
C GLU A 40 -4.72 -15.51 -19.99
N LEU A 41 -5.22 -14.26 -20.07
CA LEU A 41 -4.62 -13.14 -19.37
C LEU A 41 -4.62 -13.40 -17.86
N LEU A 42 -5.76 -13.76 -17.29
CA LEU A 42 -5.92 -14.01 -15.85
C LEU A 42 -5.12 -15.24 -15.40
N GLY A 43 -5.11 -16.33 -16.17
CA GLY A 43 -4.33 -17.53 -15.90
C GLY A 43 -2.82 -17.32 -16.01
N GLY A 44 -2.38 -16.35 -16.81
CA GLY A 44 -0.98 -15.95 -16.94
C GLY A 44 -0.51 -14.90 -15.94
N LEU A 45 -1.39 -14.31 -15.15
CA LEU A 45 -1.02 -13.47 -14.03
C LEU A 45 -0.55 -14.39 -12.89
N GLU A 46 0.76 -14.39 -12.65
CA GLU A 46 1.36 -15.20 -11.59
C GLU A 46 0.72 -14.88 -10.22
N LYS A 47 0.73 -15.86 -9.33
CA LYS A 47 0.27 -15.67 -7.93
C LYS A 47 0.93 -14.47 -7.27
N ASN A 48 2.17 -14.15 -7.62
CA ASN A 48 2.91 -12.98 -7.15
C ASN A 48 2.29 -11.65 -7.58
N PHE A 49 1.60 -11.58 -8.70
CA PHE A 49 0.89 -10.37 -9.13
C PHE A 49 -0.22 -10.01 -8.14
N PHE A 50 -0.99 -11.00 -7.70
CA PHE A 50 -2.08 -10.79 -6.74
C PHE A 50 -1.58 -10.56 -5.31
N HIS A 51 -0.39 -11.06 -4.96
CA HIS A 51 0.22 -10.79 -3.66
C HIS A 51 0.77 -9.36 -3.54
N ASN A 52 1.09 -8.73 -4.66
CA ASN A 52 1.65 -7.39 -4.69
C ASN A 52 0.61 -6.27 -4.81
N THR A 53 -0.68 -6.54 -4.51
CA THR A 53 -1.58 -5.51 -3.99
C THR A 53 -2.47 -4.76 -4.95
N VAL A 54 -2.78 -5.28 -6.11
CA VAL A 54 -3.80 -4.68 -6.96
C VAL A 54 -5.10 -5.45 -6.80
N PRO A 55 -6.15 -4.87 -6.18
CA PRO A 55 -7.45 -5.54 -6.15
C PRO A 55 -7.93 -5.75 -7.58
N LEU A 56 -8.32 -6.98 -7.87
CA LEU A 56 -8.88 -7.35 -9.16
C LEU A 56 -10.39 -7.08 -9.13
N VAL A 57 -10.83 -6.19 -10.00
CA VAL A 57 -12.26 -5.93 -10.20
C VAL A 57 -12.66 -6.57 -11.53
N ILE A 58 -13.57 -7.52 -11.47
CA ILE A 58 -13.95 -8.33 -12.64
C ILE A 58 -15.36 -7.99 -13.06
N ILE A 59 -15.51 -7.70 -14.35
CA ILE A 59 -16.79 -7.53 -15.01
C ILE A 59 -17.08 -8.82 -15.73
N GLY A 60 -18.15 -9.53 -15.34
CA GLY A 60 -18.43 -10.81 -15.98
C GLY A 60 -19.81 -11.36 -15.73
N ASN A 61 -20.12 -12.36 -16.49
CA ASN A 61 -21.34 -13.13 -16.36
C ASN A 61 -21.27 -14.05 -15.13
N SER A 62 -22.40 -14.55 -14.65
CA SER A 62 -22.51 -15.38 -13.42
C SER A 62 -21.59 -16.59 -13.36
N THR A 63 -21.11 -17.08 -14.51
CA THR A 63 -20.18 -18.22 -14.63
C THR A 63 -18.75 -17.89 -14.18
N ALA A 64 -18.28 -16.67 -14.40
CA ALA A 64 -16.96 -16.22 -13.98
C ALA A 64 -16.85 -16.07 -12.44
N LYS A 65 -18.00 -15.89 -11.79
CA LYS A 65 -18.08 -15.73 -10.33
C LYS A 65 -17.58 -16.95 -9.55
N LYS A 66 -17.80 -18.16 -10.08
CA LYS A 66 -17.40 -19.42 -9.40
C LYS A 66 -15.89 -19.62 -9.33
N ASN A 67 -15.15 -19.20 -10.35
CA ASN A 67 -13.70 -19.46 -10.44
C ASN A 67 -12.83 -18.40 -9.72
N LEU A 68 -13.41 -17.27 -9.34
CA LEU A 68 -12.69 -16.11 -8.81
C LEU A 68 -13.09 -15.73 -7.38
N GLN A 69 -14.12 -16.40 -6.83
CA GLN A 69 -14.60 -16.16 -5.45
C GLN A 69 -13.62 -16.61 -4.36
N GLU A 70 -12.58 -17.36 -4.71
CA GLU A 70 -11.59 -17.90 -3.75
C GLU A 70 -10.45 -16.93 -3.43
N SER A 71 -10.38 -15.77 -4.11
CA SER A 71 -9.31 -14.80 -3.86
C SER A 71 -9.83 -13.64 -2.99
N GLU A 72 -9.31 -13.51 -1.79
CA GLU A 72 -9.56 -12.33 -0.94
C GLU A 72 -9.25 -11.03 -1.70
N GLY A 73 -10.18 -10.08 -1.68
CA GLY A 73 -10.00 -8.78 -2.31
C GLY A 73 -10.53 -8.63 -3.73
N THR A 74 -11.21 -9.64 -4.29
CA THR A 74 -11.81 -9.56 -5.62
C THR A 74 -13.23 -8.97 -5.55
N PHE A 75 -13.46 -7.91 -6.33
CA PHE A 75 -14.77 -7.27 -6.48
C PHE A 75 -15.37 -7.61 -7.84
N VAL A 76 -16.67 -7.94 -7.88
CA VAL A 76 -17.34 -8.39 -9.10
C VAL A 76 -18.47 -7.45 -9.48
N PHE A 77 -18.45 -6.98 -10.74
CA PHE A 77 -19.59 -6.33 -11.38
C PHE A 77 -20.39 -7.37 -12.16
N GLN A 78 -21.69 -7.23 -12.17
CA GLN A 78 -22.59 -8.01 -13.01
C GLN A 78 -23.15 -7.15 -14.12
N LYS A 79 -23.15 -7.67 -15.34
CA LYS A 79 -23.80 -7.01 -16.48
C LYS A 79 -25.31 -7.24 -16.44
N PRO A 80 -26.15 -6.24 -16.80
CA PRO A 80 -25.77 -4.88 -17.20
C PRO A 80 -25.32 -4.06 -15.98
N ILE A 81 -24.24 -3.28 -16.13
CA ILE A 81 -23.69 -2.48 -15.04
C ILE A 81 -24.53 -1.21 -14.88
N SER A 82 -25.15 -1.04 -13.74
CA SER A 82 -25.80 0.21 -13.37
C SER A 82 -24.82 1.17 -12.66
N VAL A 83 -25.11 2.46 -12.73
CA VAL A 83 -24.33 3.49 -12.02
C VAL A 83 -24.29 3.20 -10.52
N ASP A 84 -25.40 2.82 -9.92
CA ASP A 84 -25.50 2.51 -8.49
C ASP A 84 -24.65 1.30 -8.10
N GLN A 85 -24.62 0.27 -8.95
CA GLN A 85 -23.75 -0.88 -8.75
C GLN A 85 -22.28 -0.47 -8.83
N ALA A 86 -21.91 0.32 -9.84
CA ALA A 86 -20.54 0.80 -10.01
C ALA A 86 -20.08 1.62 -8.79
N VAL A 87 -20.90 2.58 -8.35
CA VAL A 87 -20.59 3.42 -7.18
C VAL A 87 -20.40 2.57 -5.92
N ARG A 88 -21.30 1.62 -5.66
CA ARG A 88 -21.20 0.73 -4.49
C ARG A 88 -19.94 -0.14 -4.53
N THR A 89 -19.66 -0.77 -5.66
CA THR A 89 -18.51 -1.66 -5.82
C THR A 89 -17.20 -0.88 -5.72
N PHE A 90 -17.09 0.29 -6.36
CA PHE A 90 -15.89 1.13 -6.24
C PHE A 90 -15.73 1.70 -4.82
N SER A 91 -16.83 2.04 -4.14
CA SER A 91 -16.76 2.50 -2.75
C SER A 91 -16.25 1.39 -1.82
N ALA A 92 -16.67 0.15 -2.04
CA ALA A 92 -16.16 -1.01 -1.31
C ALA A 92 -14.68 -1.30 -1.63
N ALA A 93 -14.31 -1.25 -2.91
CA ALA A 93 -12.93 -1.49 -3.37
C ALA A 93 -11.95 -0.38 -2.94
N ARG A 94 -12.45 0.85 -2.73
CA ARG A 94 -11.63 2.02 -2.42
C ARG A 94 -10.66 1.79 -1.28
N ASN A 95 -11.12 1.23 -0.19
CA ASN A 95 -10.27 0.99 0.98
C ASN A 95 -9.16 -0.03 0.65
N THR A 96 -9.47 -1.09 -0.08
CA THR A 96 -8.50 -2.10 -0.50
C THR A 96 -7.45 -1.50 -1.45
N ILE A 97 -7.88 -0.66 -2.41
CA ILE A 97 -6.99 0.06 -3.32
C ILE A 97 -6.06 0.99 -2.56
N LEU A 98 -6.59 1.79 -1.64
CA LEU A 98 -5.80 2.69 -0.81
C LEU A 98 -4.81 1.92 0.09
N GLN A 99 -5.25 0.84 0.71
CA GLN A 99 -4.39 -0.03 1.53
C GLN A 99 -3.23 -0.60 0.71
N GLY A 100 -3.51 -1.10 -0.49
CA GLY A 100 -2.49 -1.56 -1.41
C GLY A 100 -1.45 -0.50 -1.72
N ARG A 101 -1.88 0.70 -2.01
CA ARG A 101 -1.02 1.85 -2.31
C ARG A 101 -0.18 2.30 -1.12
N LEU A 102 -0.78 2.40 0.05
CA LEU A 102 -0.11 2.84 1.28
C LEU A 102 0.99 1.87 1.74
N ARG A 103 0.91 0.59 1.40
CA ARG A 103 1.98 -0.38 1.70
C ARG A 103 3.30 0.01 1.04
N TYR A 104 3.26 0.59 -0.17
CA TYR A 104 4.45 0.98 -0.94
C TYR A 104 4.71 2.48 -0.92
N HIS A 105 3.71 3.27 -0.52
CA HIS A 105 3.88 4.72 -0.40
C HIS A 105 4.86 5.05 0.73
N ARG A 106 5.83 5.87 0.41
CA ARG A 106 6.78 6.41 1.38
C ARG A 106 6.69 7.93 1.34
N GLN A 107 5.98 8.47 2.32
CA GLN A 107 5.83 9.90 2.46
C GLN A 107 7.17 10.53 2.83
N PRO A 108 7.76 11.41 1.99
CA PRO A 108 8.93 12.18 2.37
C PRO A 108 8.65 13.04 3.59
N LEU A 109 9.60 13.12 4.50
CA LEU A 109 9.50 13.90 5.71
C LEU A 109 10.87 14.51 6.04
N ASP A 110 10.82 15.64 6.74
CA ASP A 110 12.00 16.23 7.37
C ASP A 110 11.63 16.60 8.80
N THR A 111 11.76 15.64 9.69
CA THR A 111 11.45 15.83 11.12
C THR A 111 12.38 14.98 11.98
N THR A 112 12.41 15.28 13.27
CA THR A 112 13.26 14.54 14.20
C THR A 112 12.56 13.27 14.69
N VAL A 113 13.29 12.16 14.73
CA VAL A 113 12.90 10.93 15.38
C VAL A 113 13.86 10.60 16.53
N SER A 114 13.32 10.21 17.66
CA SER A 114 14.09 9.68 18.78
C SER A 114 14.12 8.16 18.68
N VAL A 115 15.31 7.58 18.72
CA VAL A 115 15.52 6.13 18.60
C VAL A 115 16.15 5.63 19.90
N ALA A 116 15.45 4.78 20.61
CA ALA A 116 15.94 4.12 21.80
C ALA A 116 16.30 2.65 21.50
N TYR A 117 17.48 2.22 21.93
CA TYR A 117 18.00 0.86 21.77
C TYR A 117 18.79 0.42 23.00
N GLY A 118 18.91 -0.89 23.20
CA GLY A 118 19.57 -1.41 24.39
C GLY A 118 18.89 -0.98 25.71
N ARG A 119 19.67 -0.95 26.78
CA ARG A 119 19.09 -0.70 28.13
C ARG A 119 18.78 0.78 28.41
N LYS A 120 19.58 1.73 27.89
CA LYS A 120 19.40 3.17 28.18
C LYS A 120 19.94 4.09 27.07
N GLN A 121 20.20 3.58 25.89
CA GLN A 121 20.74 4.39 24.81
C GLN A 121 19.63 5.01 24.00
N THR A 122 19.73 6.31 23.75
CA THR A 122 18.79 7.06 22.92
C THR A 122 19.59 8.01 22.05
N LEU A 123 19.26 8.07 20.77
CA LEU A 123 19.81 9.05 19.85
C LEU A 123 18.68 9.81 19.14
N LYS A 124 19.02 10.99 18.64
CA LYS A 124 18.15 11.76 17.74
C LYS A 124 18.65 11.53 16.31
N ALA A 125 17.72 11.27 15.41
CA ALA A 125 17.96 11.08 14.01
C ALA A 125 16.99 11.94 13.18
N HIS A 126 17.26 12.11 11.89
CA HIS A 126 16.37 12.77 10.95
C HIS A 126 15.49 11.74 10.25
N LEU A 127 14.19 11.86 10.37
CA LEU A 127 13.21 11.06 9.66
C LEU A 127 13.11 11.56 8.21
N LEU A 128 13.53 10.75 7.25
CA LEU A 128 13.60 11.11 5.84
C LEU A 128 12.34 10.70 5.07
N ASN A 129 11.79 9.56 5.40
CA ASN A 129 10.48 9.13 4.89
C ASN A 129 9.83 8.10 5.81
N LEU A 130 8.52 7.96 5.64
CA LEU A 130 7.66 7.14 6.46
C LEU A 130 6.67 6.37 5.59
N SER A 131 6.47 5.11 5.90
CA SER A 131 5.42 4.26 5.35
C SER A 131 4.58 3.66 6.47
N GLN A 132 3.53 2.93 6.12
CA GLN A 132 2.71 2.23 7.10
C GLN A 132 3.53 1.25 7.96
N ASN A 133 4.54 0.58 7.39
CA ASN A 133 5.26 -0.52 8.03
C ASN A 133 6.70 -0.17 8.45
N GLY A 134 7.13 1.07 8.29
CA GLY A 134 8.49 1.43 8.65
C GLY A 134 8.91 2.83 8.22
N LEU A 135 10.14 3.16 8.53
CA LEU A 135 10.71 4.46 8.23
C LEU A 135 12.17 4.37 7.74
N ARG A 136 12.59 5.40 6.99
CA ARG A 136 13.99 5.67 6.70
C ARG A 136 14.41 6.91 7.47
N MET A 137 15.56 6.85 8.08
CA MET A 137 16.14 7.96 8.82
C MET A 137 17.62 8.13 8.54
N ARG A 138 18.13 9.32 8.81
CA ARG A 138 19.56 9.62 8.85
C ARG A 138 20.01 9.72 10.30
N THR A 139 21.04 8.94 10.65
CA THR A 139 21.55 8.81 12.00
C THR A 139 22.95 9.42 12.10
N PRO A 140 23.30 10.05 13.23
CA PRO A 140 24.66 10.57 13.46
C PRO A 140 25.69 9.46 13.68
N GLN A 141 25.24 8.28 14.07
CA GLN A 141 26.08 7.11 14.32
C GLN A 141 25.33 5.81 14.02
N PRO A 142 26.01 4.70 13.74
CA PRO A 142 25.40 3.41 13.51
C PRO A 142 24.53 2.94 14.68
N ILE A 143 23.42 2.27 14.36
CA ILE A 143 22.55 1.63 15.35
C ILE A 143 22.83 0.13 15.32
N PRO A 144 23.02 -0.54 16.47
CA PRO A 144 23.16 -1.99 16.52
C PRO A 144 21.97 -2.69 15.88
N GLY A 145 22.21 -3.54 14.86
CA GLY A 145 21.17 -4.25 14.13
C GLY A 145 20.66 -5.54 14.80
N ASP A 146 21.31 -5.95 15.89
CA ASP A 146 21.04 -7.20 16.60
C ASP A 146 19.95 -7.06 17.69
N ARG A 147 19.37 -5.89 17.83
CA ARG A 147 18.43 -5.56 18.91
C ARG A 147 17.23 -4.78 18.43
N PRO A 148 16.06 -5.01 19.03
CA PRO A 148 14.89 -4.20 18.75
C PRO A 148 15.13 -2.75 19.16
N VAL A 149 14.57 -1.85 18.36
CA VAL A 149 14.61 -0.41 18.59
C VAL A 149 13.21 0.12 18.87
N ARG A 150 13.12 1.18 19.64
CA ARG A 150 11.89 1.94 19.82
C ARG A 150 12.05 3.30 19.20
N VAL A 151 11.18 3.63 18.27
CA VAL A 151 11.15 4.94 17.60
C VAL A 151 10.02 5.78 18.15
N ASN A 152 10.29 7.07 18.34
CA ASN A 152 9.31 8.04 18.79
C ASN A 152 9.45 9.30 17.93
N PHE A 153 8.36 9.74 17.30
CA PHE A 153 8.33 10.90 16.42
C PHE A 153 6.95 11.57 16.45
N ALA A 154 6.91 12.83 16.08
CA ALA A 154 5.69 13.58 15.81
C ALA A 154 5.54 13.79 14.31
N LEU A 155 4.31 13.81 13.82
CA LEU A 155 4.00 14.07 12.42
C LEU A 155 3.55 15.50 12.22
N PRO A 156 3.94 16.15 11.10
CA PRO A 156 3.50 17.49 10.76
C PRO A 156 1.96 17.60 10.79
N GLY A 157 1.46 18.70 11.32
CA GLY A 157 0.03 18.94 11.45
C GLY A 157 -0.68 18.12 12.53
N THR A 158 0.07 17.34 13.35
CA THR A 158 -0.50 16.60 14.49
C THR A 158 0.15 17.02 15.81
N LYS A 159 -0.61 16.91 16.90
CA LYS A 159 -0.09 17.03 18.27
C LYS A 159 0.26 15.69 18.88
N GLN A 160 0.13 14.59 18.09
CA GLN A 160 0.31 13.22 18.58
C GLN A 160 1.77 12.79 18.43
N SER A 161 2.25 12.08 19.45
CA SER A 161 3.51 11.36 19.42
C SER A 161 3.24 9.91 19.03
N PHE A 162 3.96 9.44 18.03
CA PHE A 162 3.88 8.09 17.50
C PHE A 162 5.04 7.26 18.04
N LYS A 163 4.73 6.13 18.64
CA LYS A 163 5.72 5.22 19.23
C LYS A 163 5.55 3.84 18.62
N PHE A 164 6.64 3.33 18.03
CA PHE A 164 6.67 1.97 17.47
C PHE A 164 7.92 1.23 17.94
N CYS A 165 7.75 -0.07 18.14
CA CYS A 165 8.87 -1.00 18.23
C CYS A 165 9.20 -1.51 16.83
N GLY A 166 10.46 -1.79 16.54
CA GLY A 166 10.88 -2.29 15.25
C GLY A 166 12.31 -2.79 15.25
N GLU A 167 12.79 -3.13 14.08
CA GLU A 167 14.13 -3.66 13.85
C GLU A 167 14.83 -2.89 12.74
N VAL A 168 16.15 -2.76 12.84
CA VAL A 168 16.97 -2.20 11.78
C VAL A 168 17.11 -3.26 10.69
N VAL A 169 16.45 -3.05 9.54
CA VAL A 169 16.46 -4.02 8.43
C VAL A 169 17.59 -3.75 7.44
N TRP A 170 18.10 -2.54 7.41
CA TRP A 170 19.30 -2.17 6.65
C TRP A 170 19.92 -0.89 7.22
N GLN A 171 21.22 -0.78 7.02
CA GLN A 171 21.97 0.42 7.32
C GLN A 171 23.09 0.60 6.30
N LYS A 172 23.20 1.80 5.76
CA LYS A 172 24.23 2.16 4.79
C LYS A 172 24.69 3.59 5.05
N GLN A 173 25.98 3.75 5.32
CA GLN A 173 26.55 5.05 5.73
C GLN A 173 25.78 5.63 6.94
N SER A 174 25.25 6.83 6.80
CA SER A 174 24.44 7.51 7.82
C SER A 174 22.94 7.20 7.75
N ASP A 175 22.47 6.46 6.77
CA ASP A 175 21.07 6.16 6.59
C ASP A 175 20.73 4.76 7.14
N ALA A 176 19.56 4.64 7.77
CA ALA A 176 19.04 3.38 8.29
C ALA A 176 17.55 3.23 7.98
N GLY A 177 17.13 2.00 7.70
CA GLY A 177 15.75 1.61 7.56
C GLY A 177 15.28 0.80 8.75
N ILE A 178 14.14 1.20 9.33
CA ILE A 178 13.49 0.48 10.41
C ILE A 178 12.17 -0.07 9.91
N GLN A 179 11.95 -1.37 10.12
CA GLN A 179 10.68 -2.03 9.96
C GLN A 179 9.97 -2.10 11.31
N PHE A 180 8.71 -1.70 11.37
CA PHE A 180 7.89 -1.81 12.57
C PHE A 180 7.50 -3.27 12.81
N ALA A 181 7.61 -3.71 14.05
CA ALA A 181 7.25 -5.08 14.46
C ALA A 181 5.73 -5.30 14.39
N SER A 182 4.95 -4.27 14.69
CA SER A 182 3.50 -4.26 14.54
C SER A 182 3.00 -2.84 14.34
N THR A 183 2.00 -2.71 13.49
CA THR A 183 1.23 -1.48 13.28
C THR A 183 -0.24 -1.65 13.69
N GLU A 184 -0.54 -2.70 14.42
CA GLU A 184 -1.85 -2.91 15.00
C GLU A 184 -2.12 -1.91 16.14
N GLY A 185 -3.40 -1.68 16.39
CA GLY A 185 -3.84 -0.79 17.46
C GLY A 185 -3.99 0.69 17.05
N PRO A 186 -4.24 1.57 18.03
CA PRO A 186 -4.60 2.98 17.78
C PRO A 186 -3.49 3.78 17.08
N ALA A 187 -2.23 3.56 17.45
CA ALA A 187 -1.10 4.28 16.85
C ALA A 187 -0.94 3.96 15.36
N GLY A 188 -1.05 2.70 14.98
CA GLY A 188 -0.98 2.27 13.59
C GLY A 188 -2.17 2.78 12.76
N ARG A 189 -3.39 2.72 13.29
CA ARG A 189 -4.57 3.31 12.64
C ARG A 189 -4.42 4.82 12.42
N ASN A 190 -3.93 5.54 13.41
CA ASN A 190 -3.71 6.98 13.30
C ASN A 190 -2.60 7.32 12.28
N LEU A 191 -1.52 6.52 12.24
CA LEU A 191 -0.47 6.65 11.23
C LEU A 191 -1.04 6.41 9.83
N GLN A 192 -1.81 5.37 9.65
CA GLN A 192 -2.47 5.06 8.38
C GLN A 192 -3.37 6.22 7.92
N LEU A 193 -4.26 6.71 8.77
CA LEU A 193 -5.14 7.85 8.45
C LEU A 193 -4.35 9.11 8.09
N TRP A 194 -3.22 9.33 8.74
CA TRP A 194 -2.35 10.46 8.40
C TRP A 194 -1.71 10.28 7.02
N LEU A 195 -1.17 9.09 6.72
CA LEU A 195 -0.60 8.77 5.42
C LEU A 195 -1.63 8.86 4.28
N GLU A 196 -2.86 8.40 4.52
CA GLU A 196 -3.97 8.53 3.57
C GLU A 196 -4.25 10.00 3.23
N ARG A 197 -4.29 10.87 4.23
CA ARG A 197 -4.49 12.32 4.02
C ARG A 197 -3.36 12.92 3.20
N GLN A 198 -2.11 12.62 3.53
CA GLN A 198 -0.95 13.12 2.78
C GLN A 198 -1.00 12.65 1.31
N TYR A 199 -1.34 11.39 1.12
CA TYR A 199 -1.46 10.79 -0.21
C TYR A 199 -2.56 11.43 -1.06
N LEU A 200 -3.69 11.79 -0.47
CA LEU A 200 -4.83 12.40 -1.16
C LEU A 200 -4.67 13.91 -1.39
N THR A 201 -3.69 14.55 -0.75
CA THR A 201 -3.47 16.01 -0.82
C THR A 201 -2.33 16.38 -1.78
N ASN A 202 -1.47 15.42 -2.15
CA ASN A 202 -0.40 15.54 -3.13
C ASN A 202 -0.85 14.98 -4.50
#